data_8b1845e8729c1dcfd2acf443a88c0983
#
_entry.id   8b1845e8729c1dcfd2acf443a88c0983
#
_cell.length_a   1.000
_cell.length_b   1.000
_cell.length_c   1.000
_cell.angle_alpha   90.00
_cell.angle_beta   90.00
_cell.angle_gamma   90.00
#
_symmetry.space_group_name_H-M   'P 1'
#
loop_
_entity.id
_entity.type
_entity.pdbx_description
1 polymer ?
#
loop_
_entity_poly.entity_id
_entity_poly.type
_entity_poly.pdbx_seq_one_letter_code
_entity_poly.pdbx_strand_id
1 'polypeptide(L)'
;MNKDMLEKIKSGKGFIAALDQSGGSTPKALKLYGIDESEYSGEPAMFDLIHKMRSRLIKSPVFTSDRIVGAILFEMTMERDIDGIASAEYLWSKKKIPTFLKVDNGLAAEANDVQLMKPIP
;
A
#
# COMPACT_ATOMS: atom_id res chain seq x y z
N MET A 1 -13.29 15.84 3.77
CA MET A 1 -13.18 14.65 2.91
C MET A 1 -13.51 15.03 1.47
N ASN A 2 -12.73 14.56 0.51
CA ASN A 2 -12.97 14.77 -0.91
C ASN A 2 -14.22 13.98 -1.35
N LYS A 3 -15.24 14.68 -1.86
CA LYS A 3 -16.53 14.08 -2.24
C LYS A 3 -16.40 13.11 -3.41
N ASP A 4 -15.54 13.41 -4.37
CA ASP A 4 -15.32 12.56 -5.54
C ASP A 4 -14.62 11.25 -5.17
N MET A 5 -13.66 11.30 -4.24
CA MET A 5 -13.03 10.11 -3.67
C MET A 5 -14.05 9.24 -2.93
N LEU A 6 -14.92 9.87 -2.12
CA LEU A 6 -15.96 9.15 -1.38
C LEU A 6 -16.95 8.48 -2.34
N GLU A 7 -17.37 9.19 -3.38
CA GLU A 7 -18.28 8.63 -4.39
C GLU A 7 -17.64 7.46 -5.13
N LYS A 8 -16.36 7.57 -5.49
CA LYS A 8 -15.62 6.48 -6.12
C LYS A 8 -15.62 5.21 -5.24
N ILE A 9 -15.41 5.36 -3.93
CA ILE A 9 -15.44 4.23 -2.99
C ILE A 9 -16.84 3.63 -2.86
N LYS A 10 -17.88 4.46 -2.83
CA LYS A 10 -19.27 4.00 -2.65
C LYS A 10 -19.84 3.28 -3.87
N SER A 11 -19.59 3.80 -5.05
CA SER A 11 -20.27 3.36 -6.28
C SER A 11 -19.34 2.72 -7.30
N GLY A 12 -18.02 2.83 -7.15
CA GLY A 12 -17.03 2.24 -8.05
C GLY A 12 -17.11 0.72 -8.08
N LYS A 13 -16.88 0.14 -9.25
CA LYS A 13 -16.81 -1.30 -9.45
C LYS A 13 -15.36 -1.72 -9.63
N GLY A 14 -14.95 -2.75 -8.92
CA GLY A 14 -13.58 -3.25 -9.00
C GLY A 14 -13.10 -3.78 -7.65
N PHE A 15 -11.80 -3.73 -7.44
CA PHE A 15 -11.15 -4.22 -6.21
C PHE A 15 -10.29 -3.13 -5.56
N ILE A 16 -9.88 -3.39 -4.33
CA ILE A 16 -8.93 -2.55 -3.60
C ILE A 16 -7.54 -3.18 -3.73
N ALA A 17 -6.59 -2.41 -4.25
CA ALA A 17 -5.20 -2.85 -4.36
C ALA A 17 -4.51 -2.77 -3.00
N ALA A 18 -4.08 -3.92 -2.48
CA ALA A 18 -3.38 -4.03 -1.21
C ALA A 18 -1.87 -3.85 -1.42
N LEU A 19 -1.37 -2.63 -1.27
CA LEU A 19 0.03 -2.26 -1.36
C LEU A 19 0.58 -1.83 0.01
N ASP A 20 0.14 -2.52 1.07
CA ASP A 20 0.34 -2.13 2.46
C ASP A 20 1.20 -3.11 3.26
N GLN A 21 1.97 -3.97 2.60
CA GLN A 21 2.90 -4.87 3.29
C GLN A 21 3.81 -4.04 4.21
N SER A 22 3.82 -4.40 5.48
CA SER A 22 4.64 -3.76 6.51
C SER A 22 5.99 -4.46 6.67
N GLY A 23 6.81 -4.06 7.64
CA GLY A 23 8.14 -4.63 7.84
C GLY A 23 8.19 -6.15 7.93
N GLY A 24 7.18 -6.78 8.52
CA GLY A 24 7.11 -8.25 8.67
C GLY A 24 6.74 -9.00 7.38
N SER A 25 5.95 -8.42 6.50
CA SER A 25 5.47 -9.06 5.26
C SER A 25 6.17 -8.61 3.99
N THR A 26 6.91 -7.50 4.06
CA THR A 26 7.65 -6.95 2.90
C THR A 26 8.71 -7.90 2.35
N PRO A 27 9.53 -8.60 3.15
CA PRO A 27 10.49 -9.56 2.61
C PRO A 27 9.86 -10.64 1.73
N LYS A 28 8.71 -11.17 2.15
CA LYS A 28 7.97 -12.15 1.36
C LYS A 28 7.45 -11.54 0.05
N ALA A 29 6.93 -10.33 0.09
CA ALA A 29 6.46 -9.64 -1.10
C ALA A 29 7.60 -9.39 -2.11
N LEU A 30 8.76 -8.93 -1.63
CA LEU A 30 9.95 -8.72 -2.47
C LEU A 30 10.44 -10.04 -3.08
N LYS A 31 10.48 -11.13 -2.30
CA LYS A 31 10.89 -12.44 -2.79
C LYS A 31 9.97 -12.94 -3.90
N LEU A 32 8.66 -12.77 -3.77
CA LEU A 32 7.69 -13.12 -4.83
C LEU A 32 7.86 -12.26 -6.07
N TYR A 33 8.38 -11.04 -5.93
CA TYR A 33 8.71 -10.14 -7.02
C TYR A 33 10.09 -10.43 -7.66
N GLY A 34 10.86 -11.36 -7.10
CA GLY A 34 12.17 -11.78 -7.60
C GLY A 34 13.36 -11.11 -6.94
N ILE A 35 13.17 -10.48 -5.78
CA ILE A 35 14.25 -9.84 -4.99
C ILE A 35 14.46 -10.64 -3.71
N ASP A 36 15.60 -11.30 -3.60
CA ASP A 36 15.97 -12.08 -2.41
C ASP A 36 16.49 -11.18 -1.28
N GLU A 37 16.39 -11.67 -0.04
CA GLU A 37 16.88 -10.94 1.14
C GLU A 37 18.39 -10.67 1.12
N SER A 38 19.14 -11.44 0.35
CA SER A 38 20.58 -11.21 0.13
C SER A 38 20.88 -9.97 -0.72
N GLU A 39 19.90 -9.41 -1.41
CA GLU A 39 20.06 -8.28 -2.33
C GLU A 39 19.90 -6.92 -1.64
N TYR A 40 19.53 -6.88 -0.37
CA TYR A 40 19.42 -5.65 0.40
C TYR A 40 19.90 -5.85 1.85
N SER A 41 20.27 -4.75 2.50
CA SER A 41 20.78 -4.74 3.86
C SER A 41 19.97 -3.74 4.71
N GLY A 42 19.22 -4.27 5.69
CA GLY A 42 18.45 -3.49 6.64
C GLY A 42 17.09 -2.97 6.12
N GLU A 43 16.25 -2.50 7.03
CA GLU A 43 14.91 -2.01 6.72
C GLU A 43 14.87 -0.81 5.75
N PRO A 44 15.75 0.21 5.87
CA PRO A 44 15.70 1.34 4.93
C PRO A 44 15.88 0.90 3.47
N ALA A 45 16.84 0.03 3.18
CA ALA A 45 17.06 -0.51 1.84
C ALA A 45 15.87 -1.37 1.37
N MET A 46 15.32 -2.18 2.27
CA MET A 46 14.13 -2.97 2.00
C MET A 46 12.93 -2.08 1.61
N PHE A 47 12.67 -1.02 2.37
CA PHE A 47 11.57 -0.09 2.07
C PHE A 47 11.81 0.71 0.79
N ASP A 48 13.05 1.02 0.44
CA ASP A 48 13.36 1.63 -0.85
C ASP A 48 13.01 0.69 -2.02
N LEU A 49 13.33 -0.58 -1.90
CA LEU A 49 13.01 -1.58 -2.93
C LEU A 49 11.49 -1.82 -3.05
N ILE A 50 10.79 -1.95 -1.92
CA ILE A 50 9.33 -2.15 -1.99
C ILE A 50 8.62 -0.91 -2.55
N HIS A 51 9.10 0.29 -2.26
CA HIS A 51 8.56 1.50 -2.86
C HIS A 51 8.79 1.55 -4.37
N LYS A 52 9.96 1.15 -4.85
CA LYS A 52 10.23 1.02 -6.30
C LYS A 52 9.28 0.02 -6.96
N MET A 53 9.07 -1.14 -6.33
CA MET A 53 8.13 -2.14 -6.81
C MET A 53 6.70 -1.57 -6.89
N ARG A 54 6.23 -0.95 -5.81
CA ARG A 54 4.90 -0.33 -5.75
C ARG A 54 4.73 0.77 -6.79
N SER A 55 5.75 1.61 -6.96
CA SER A 55 5.73 2.67 -7.98
C SER A 55 5.61 2.11 -9.39
N ARG A 56 6.30 1.02 -9.71
CA ARG A 56 6.18 0.34 -11.01
C ARG A 56 4.78 -0.22 -11.22
N LEU A 57 4.19 -0.83 -10.20
CA LEU A 57 2.82 -1.34 -10.28
C LEU A 57 1.82 -0.20 -10.51
N ILE A 58 1.90 0.86 -9.72
CA ILE A 58 1.01 2.02 -9.80
C ILE A 58 1.12 2.73 -11.15
N LYS A 59 2.34 2.85 -11.70
CA LYS A 59 2.59 3.48 -13.00
C LYS A 59 2.21 2.61 -14.18
N SER A 60 1.96 1.33 -13.99
CA SER A 60 1.58 0.42 -15.07
C SER A 60 0.31 0.90 -15.78
N PRO A 61 0.24 0.81 -17.13
CA PRO A 61 -0.96 1.16 -17.88
C PRO A 61 -2.20 0.35 -17.52
N VAL A 62 -2.03 -0.84 -16.94
CA VAL A 62 -3.14 -1.68 -16.49
C VAL A 62 -3.63 -1.37 -15.07
N PHE A 63 -2.89 -0.55 -14.32
CA PHE A 63 -3.29 -0.06 -13.01
C PHE A 63 -4.21 1.15 -13.17
N THR A 64 -5.50 0.91 -13.34
CA THR A 64 -6.48 1.92 -13.76
C THR A 64 -7.70 1.97 -12.86
N SER A 65 -8.36 3.13 -12.81
CA SER A 65 -9.53 3.38 -11.97
C SER A 65 -10.80 2.65 -12.41
N ASP A 66 -10.85 2.10 -13.60
CA ASP A 66 -11.95 1.27 -14.07
C ASP A 66 -11.94 -0.14 -13.46
N ARG A 67 -10.79 -0.56 -12.91
CA ARG A 67 -10.60 -1.87 -12.25
C ARG A 67 -10.32 -1.73 -10.76
N ILE A 68 -9.73 -0.61 -10.33
CA ILE A 68 -9.25 -0.39 -8.96
C ILE A 68 -10.02 0.78 -8.37
N VAL A 69 -10.79 0.49 -7.32
CA VAL A 69 -11.61 1.49 -6.62
C VAL A 69 -10.87 2.21 -5.51
N GLY A 70 -9.78 1.66 -5.02
CA GLY A 70 -8.93 2.23 -3.99
C GLY A 70 -7.62 1.49 -3.86
N ALA A 71 -6.64 2.08 -3.20
CA ALA A 71 -5.37 1.44 -2.88
C ALA A 71 -5.05 1.63 -1.39
N ILE A 72 -4.61 0.57 -0.72
CA ILE A 72 -4.13 0.63 0.66
C ILE A 72 -2.62 0.76 0.61
N LEU A 73 -2.07 1.80 1.24
CA LEU A 73 -0.63 2.04 1.32
C LEU A 73 -0.15 1.89 2.76
N PHE A 74 1.07 1.40 2.92
CA PHE A 74 1.82 1.49 4.16
C PHE A 74 2.50 2.86 4.27
N GLU A 75 2.75 3.37 5.47
CA GLU A 75 3.29 4.71 5.70
C GLU A 75 4.57 4.98 4.90
N MET A 76 5.47 3.99 4.79
CA MET A 76 6.73 4.13 4.05
C MET A 76 6.55 4.40 2.56
N THR A 77 5.42 4.04 1.98
CA THR A 77 5.05 4.42 0.61
C THR A 77 4.24 5.72 0.59
N MET A 78 3.37 5.92 1.57
CA MET A 78 2.55 7.13 1.67
C MET A 78 3.40 8.39 1.84
N GLU A 79 4.51 8.31 2.59
CA GLU A 79 5.43 9.42 2.84
C GLU A 79 6.45 9.68 1.73
N ARG A 80 6.46 8.86 0.68
CA ARG A 80 7.38 8.97 -0.45
C ARG A 80 6.68 9.47 -1.71
N ASP A 81 7.49 9.89 -2.67
CA ASP A 81 7.02 10.38 -3.96
C ASP A 81 7.05 9.31 -5.05
N ILE A 82 6.13 9.44 -5.99
CA ILE A 82 6.15 8.75 -7.28
C ILE A 82 6.32 9.82 -8.36
N ASP A 83 7.42 9.76 -9.10
CA ASP A 83 7.77 10.76 -10.12
C ASP A 83 7.71 12.22 -9.60
N GLY A 84 8.19 12.45 -8.36
CA GLY A 84 8.23 13.76 -7.73
C GLY A 84 6.88 14.27 -7.20
N ILE A 85 5.85 13.43 -7.17
CA ILE A 85 4.52 13.74 -6.64
C ILE A 85 4.24 12.82 -5.47
N ALA A 86 3.75 13.34 -4.35
CA ALA A 86 3.37 12.53 -3.20
C ALA A 86 2.49 11.34 -3.62
N SER A 87 2.79 10.15 -3.11
CA SER A 87 2.18 8.90 -3.60
C SER A 87 0.66 8.93 -3.62
N ALA A 88 0.01 9.46 -2.58
CA ALA A 88 -1.44 9.58 -2.54
C ALA A 88 -1.98 10.56 -3.58
N GLU A 89 -1.28 11.68 -3.78
CA GLU A 89 -1.64 12.66 -4.81
C GLU A 89 -1.44 12.10 -6.22
N TYR A 90 -0.35 11.37 -6.46
CA TYR A 90 -0.14 10.70 -7.74
C TYR A 90 -1.29 9.75 -8.07
N LEU A 91 -1.67 8.90 -7.12
CA LEU A 91 -2.79 7.96 -7.30
C LEU A 91 -4.09 8.66 -7.62
N TRP A 92 -4.40 9.76 -6.94
CA TRP A 92 -5.62 10.50 -7.23
C TRP A 92 -5.54 11.35 -8.50
N SER A 93 -4.48 12.16 -8.67
CA SER A 93 -4.37 13.08 -9.81
C SER A 93 -4.15 12.38 -11.14
N LYS A 94 -3.32 11.33 -11.15
CA LYS A 94 -2.92 10.62 -12.38
C LYS A 94 -3.78 9.38 -12.66
N LYS A 95 -4.28 8.72 -11.63
CA LYS A 95 -4.98 7.44 -11.75
C LYS A 95 -6.45 7.48 -11.32
N LYS A 96 -6.88 8.54 -10.64
CA LYS A 96 -8.22 8.65 -10.05
C LYS A 96 -8.55 7.50 -9.08
N ILE A 97 -7.56 7.08 -8.32
CA ILE A 97 -7.65 6.02 -7.32
C ILE A 97 -7.44 6.65 -5.93
N PRO A 98 -8.46 6.68 -5.06
CA PRO A 98 -8.30 7.15 -3.69
C PRO A 98 -7.45 6.17 -2.87
N THR A 99 -6.76 6.69 -1.85
CA THR A 99 -5.86 5.92 -1.01
C THR A 99 -6.36 5.79 0.42
N PHE A 100 -6.03 4.65 1.02
CA PHE A 100 -6.17 4.37 2.44
C PHE A 100 -4.79 4.19 3.06
N LEU A 101 -4.57 4.74 4.23
CA LEU A 101 -3.35 4.50 5.00
C LEU A 101 -3.57 3.34 5.98
N LYS A 102 -2.70 2.33 5.93
CA LYS A 102 -2.64 1.29 6.95
C LYS A 102 -2.12 1.88 8.26
N VAL A 103 -2.93 1.82 9.31
CA VAL A 103 -2.60 2.39 10.62
C VAL A 103 -2.57 1.35 11.75
N ASP A 104 -2.88 0.09 11.46
CA ASP A 104 -2.87 -0.96 12.48
C ASP A 104 -1.44 -1.34 12.92
N ASN A 105 -1.32 -1.78 14.16
CA ASN A 105 -0.06 -2.27 14.75
C ASN A 105 0.01 -3.81 14.78
N GLY A 106 -0.79 -4.49 13.96
CA GLY A 106 -0.88 -5.94 13.94
C GLY A 106 -1.76 -6.49 15.07
N LEU A 107 -1.67 -7.80 15.29
CA LEU A 107 -2.49 -8.53 16.24
C LEU A 107 -1.76 -8.75 17.57
N ALA A 108 -2.51 -8.75 18.66
CA ALA A 108 -2.03 -9.18 19.98
C ALA A 108 -1.91 -10.70 20.03
N ALA A 109 -1.38 -11.23 21.13
CA ALA A 109 -1.37 -12.67 21.34
C ALA A 109 -2.81 -13.19 21.46
N GLU A 110 -3.04 -14.40 20.97
CA GLU A 110 -4.32 -15.09 21.10
C GLU A 110 -4.59 -15.45 22.56
N ALA A 111 -5.80 -15.18 23.02
CA ALA A 111 -6.27 -15.53 24.35
C ALA A 111 -7.77 -15.86 24.32
N ASN A 112 -8.18 -16.95 24.97
CA ASN A 112 -9.57 -17.42 25.02
C ASN A 112 -10.21 -17.57 23.62
N ASP A 113 -9.48 -18.14 22.68
CA ASP A 113 -9.90 -18.32 21.27
C ASP A 113 -10.21 -17.00 20.54
N VAL A 114 -9.67 -15.89 21.03
CA VAL A 114 -9.83 -14.56 20.43
C VAL A 114 -8.46 -13.91 20.21
N GLN A 115 -8.28 -13.32 19.06
CA GLN A 115 -7.10 -12.52 18.75
C GLN A 115 -7.51 -11.09 18.39
N LEU A 116 -7.18 -10.16 19.27
CA LEU A 116 -7.53 -8.75 19.11
C LEU A 116 -6.48 -7.98 18.35
N MET A 117 -6.89 -6.92 17.67
CA MET A 117 -5.97 -5.94 17.12
C MET A 117 -5.28 -5.17 18.25
N LYS A 118 -3.99 -4.92 18.11
CA LYS A 118 -3.26 -4.04 19.02
C LYS A 118 -3.84 -2.61 18.97
N PRO A 119 -3.76 -1.84 20.06
CA PRO A 119 -4.19 -0.44 20.04
C PRO A 119 -3.53 0.35 18.92
N ILE A 120 -4.31 1.18 18.27
CA ILE A 120 -3.82 2.14 17.26
C ILE A 120 -3.14 3.29 18.02
N PRO A 121 -1.96 3.76 17.58
CA PRO A 121 -1.26 4.86 18.22
C PRO A 121 -2.05 6.16 18.26
#